data_85741b31522ecc7df6216a65ea8bd3b3
#
_entry.id   85741b31522ecc7df6216a65ea8bd3b3
#
_cell.length_a   1.000
_cell.length_b   1.000
_cell.length_c   1.000
_cell.angle_alpha   90.00
_cell.angle_beta   90.00
_cell.angle_gamma   90.00
#
_symmetry.space_group_name_H-M   'P 1'
#
loop_
_entity.id
_entity.type
_entity.pdbx_description
1 polymer ?
#
loop_
_entity_poly.entity_id
_entity_poly.type
_entity_poly.pdbx_seq_one_letter_code
_entity_poly.pdbx_strand_id
1 'polypeptide(L)'
;MADEGVPGATVRPPGVPVEHVVQEILSGIPAGCSWLLPLPDDGTRVVDFRIGATSGQGDDIYARGVGRVGARLTELYPSMVGGPLWRLYERVLTTGEPDRLADFRYEEKRAGIVADSLFDVHVHRVLGGLLVWWQRLDEDRRRLERTELLGSLGWAEYDMVSGISQWSPGMYRIFERDPALGPMSRAEQSAAVLPADYGLREAAWQTLDSGAASDVTVRFQAGESVKYLRILSDVARDADGAPLKIYAVVQDVTARVDTRTAIEQLSDQLRTREMTALAEHRLAGQLQNLIQPVPREPFPLAGLEAIVNYLPAESAVRVGGDWYHAQTLPDGQVVLAVGDVAGHGLEAASGMAHLRFALVAWLSIGIRDPATLLGHLNRLCAQLGITATAVVALYDPSNRALCWGRAGHMAPLLSRAGATAPFDRPPGLLLGADVDSVYPVLTPRLRPDDLVLFYTDGLVERRAPAADLLDRVRQTLSTLTAGPGEETLTRLRDLLNHPSPDDDTCTLAVRVLP
;
A
#
# COMPACT_ATOMS: atom_id res chain seq x y z
N MET A 1 39.80 29.95 -66.14
CA MET A 1 40.59 28.76 -66.01
C MET A 1 41.44 28.96 -64.78
N ALA A 2 40.96 28.71 -63.68
CA ALA A 2 41.65 28.82 -62.37
C ALA A 2 41.76 27.41 -61.80
N ASP A 3 43.01 27.08 -61.55
CA ASP A 3 43.50 25.91 -60.89
C ASP A 3 43.08 25.99 -59.37
N GLU A 4 42.14 25.19 -58.94
CA GLU A 4 41.82 25.08 -57.51
C GLU A 4 42.69 23.99 -56.87
N GLY A 5 43.82 24.49 -56.32
CA GLY A 5 44.73 23.66 -55.53
C GLY A 5 44.07 23.04 -54.30
N VAL A 6 44.24 21.75 -54.14
CA VAL A 6 43.96 20.99 -52.93
C VAL A 6 44.67 21.64 -51.73
N PRO A 7 43.97 21.92 -50.60
CA PRO A 7 44.64 22.52 -49.45
C PRO A 7 45.62 21.52 -48.85
N GLY A 8 46.87 22.01 -48.69
CA GLY A 8 48.03 21.23 -48.32
C GLY A 8 47.94 20.38 -47.07
N ALA A 9 48.65 19.30 -47.18
CA ALA A 9 49.02 18.45 -46.05
C ALA A 9 49.68 19.32 -44.97
N THR A 10 49.09 19.29 -43.75
CA THR A 10 49.65 19.97 -42.58
C THR A 10 51.01 19.33 -42.25
N VAL A 11 52.06 20.08 -42.58
CA VAL A 11 53.43 19.71 -42.21
C VAL A 11 53.56 19.70 -40.70
N ARG A 12 54.00 18.58 -40.16
CA ARG A 12 54.31 18.37 -38.74
C ARG A 12 55.20 19.51 -38.20
N PRO A 13 54.79 20.22 -37.12
CA PRO A 13 55.65 21.20 -36.50
C PRO A 13 56.92 20.53 -35.94
N PRO A 14 58.10 21.08 -36.17
CA PRO A 14 59.33 20.49 -35.65
C PRO A 14 59.37 20.54 -34.12
N GLY A 15 59.47 19.34 -33.47
CA GLY A 15 59.63 19.23 -32.03
C GLY A 15 58.51 18.50 -31.24
N VAL A 16 57.39 18.11 -31.88
CA VAL A 16 56.33 17.37 -31.18
C VAL A 16 56.68 15.88 -31.14
N PRO A 17 56.73 15.25 -29.91
CA PRO A 17 56.94 13.81 -29.80
C PRO A 17 55.89 12.99 -30.56
N VAL A 18 56.30 11.88 -31.18
CA VAL A 18 55.38 11.01 -31.95
C VAL A 18 54.21 10.50 -31.07
N GLU A 19 54.51 10.21 -29.80
CA GLU A 19 53.51 9.80 -28.83
C GLU A 19 52.35 10.80 -28.67
N HIS A 20 52.69 12.13 -28.73
CA HIS A 20 51.68 13.17 -28.58
C HIS A 20 50.76 13.23 -29.82
N VAL A 21 51.32 13.10 -31.01
CA VAL A 21 50.53 13.05 -32.25
C VAL A 21 49.65 11.82 -32.31
N VAL A 22 50.17 10.66 -31.93
CA VAL A 22 49.39 9.41 -31.88
C VAL A 22 48.29 9.51 -30.83
N GLN A 23 48.55 10.09 -29.66
CA GLN A 23 47.55 10.31 -28.62
C GLN A 23 46.40 11.20 -29.12
N GLU A 24 46.69 12.27 -29.83
CA GLU A 24 45.69 13.16 -30.40
C GLU A 24 44.80 12.43 -31.43
N ILE A 25 45.42 11.66 -32.32
CA ILE A 25 44.68 10.83 -33.28
C ILE A 25 43.79 9.80 -32.59
N LEU A 26 44.33 9.06 -31.62
CA LEU A 26 43.56 8.01 -30.92
C LEU A 26 42.42 8.59 -30.08
N SER A 27 42.57 9.80 -29.58
CA SER A 27 41.52 10.48 -28.81
C SER A 27 40.23 10.71 -29.61
N GLY A 28 40.32 10.82 -30.93
CA GLY A 28 39.18 10.96 -31.83
C GLY A 28 38.53 9.64 -32.27
N ILE A 29 39.09 8.49 -31.90
CA ILE A 29 38.58 7.21 -32.34
C ILE A 29 37.54 6.68 -31.34
N PRO A 30 36.28 6.39 -31.76
CA PRO A 30 35.21 5.92 -30.89
C PRO A 30 35.26 4.40 -30.67
N ALA A 31 36.46 3.86 -30.51
CA ALA A 31 36.68 2.43 -30.23
C ALA A 31 37.84 2.25 -29.24
N GLY A 32 37.86 1.12 -28.55
CA GLY A 32 38.97 0.76 -27.70
C GLY A 32 40.26 0.57 -28.51
N CYS A 33 41.24 1.46 -28.39
CA CYS A 33 42.53 1.26 -29.04
C CYS A 33 43.70 1.79 -28.20
N SER A 34 44.85 1.20 -28.37
CA SER A 34 46.09 1.60 -27.73
C SER A 34 47.26 1.44 -28.69
N TRP A 35 48.22 2.32 -28.60
CA TRP A 35 49.50 2.19 -29.27
C TRP A 35 50.55 1.73 -28.27
N LEU A 36 51.15 0.58 -28.52
CA LEU A 36 52.07 -0.14 -27.64
C LEU A 36 53.49 -0.01 -28.18
N LEU A 37 54.41 0.45 -27.36
CA LEU A 37 55.83 0.57 -27.69
C LEU A 37 56.58 -0.63 -27.08
N PRO A 38 57.30 -1.42 -27.86
CA PRO A 38 58.09 -2.56 -27.34
C PRO A 38 59.23 -2.07 -26.45
N LEU A 39 59.43 -2.74 -25.36
CA LEU A 39 60.55 -2.56 -24.43
C LEU A 39 61.47 -3.77 -24.53
N PRO A 40 62.65 -3.62 -25.19
CA PRO A 40 63.64 -4.71 -25.30
C PRO A 40 64.42 -4.89 -23.99
N ASP A 41 65.00 -6.07 -23.82
CA ASP A 41 66.08 -6.30 -22.84
C ASP A 41 67.42 -5.76 -23.34
N ASP A 42 68.51 -6.04 -22.66
CA ASP A 42 69.85 -5.61 -23.04
C ASP A 42 70.32 -6.22 -24.39
N GLY A 43 69.53 -7.10 -24.97
CA GLY A 43 69.70 -7.65 -26.31
C GLY A 43 68.69 -7.04 -27.30
N THR A 44 67.97 -7.92 -27.99
CA THR A 44 66.95 -7.54 -28.97
C THR A 44 65.59 -8.14 -28.69
N ARG A 45 65.45 -8.89 -27.60
CA ARG A 45 64.20 -9.56 -27.23
C ARG A 45 63.28 -8.58 -26.51
N VAL A 46 62.05 -8.50 -26.99
CA VAL A 46 61.02 -7.71 -26.32
C VAL A 46 60.57 -8.42 -25.07
N VAL A 47 60.68 -7.73 -23.93
CA VAL A 47 60.32 -8.27 -22.60
C VAL A 47 59.04 -7.67 -22.03
N ASP A 48 58.62 -6.50 -22.57
CA ASP A 48 57.39 -5.81 -22.17
C ASP A 48 56.93 -4.82 -23.25
N PHE A 49 55.76 -4.22 -23.06
CA PHE A 49 55.26 -3.14 -23.87
C PHE A 49 54.84 -1.96 -22.96
N ARG A 50 55.18 -0.76 -23.36
CA ARG A 50 54.71 0.50 -22.74
C ARG A 50 53.54 1.05 -23.56
N ILE A 51 52.48 1.47 -22.91
CA ILE A 51 51.37 2.15 -23.59
C ILE A 51 51.81 3.57 -23.94
N GLY A 52 52.03 3.85 -25.22
CA GLY A 52 52.46 5.16 -25.74
C GLY A 52 51.28 6.12 -25.90
N ALA A 53 50.14 5.60 -26.31
CA ALA A 53 48.89 6.35 -26.47
C ALA A 53 47.68 5.43 -26.37
N THR A 54 46.49 5.97 -26.03
CA THR A 54 45.25 5.20 -25.97
C THR A 54 44.02 6.08 -26.25
N SER A 55 42.95 5.50 -26.78
CA SER A 55 41.68 6.21 -26.99
C SER A 55 41.02 6.60 -25.67
N GLY A 56 40.28 7.71 -25.68
CA GLY A 56 39.55 8.20 -24.52
C GLY A 56 38.30 7.34 -24.16
N GLN A 57 37.73 6.67 -25.16
CA GLN A 57 36.53 5.81 -25.00
C GLN A 57 36.85 4.32 -24.85
N GLY A 58 38.10 3.94 -24.97
CA GLY A 58 38.54 2.58 -24.87
C GLY A 58 38.79 2.16 -23.42
N ASP A 59 37.77 2.02 -22.65
CA ASP A 59 37.91 1.45 -21.31
C ASP A 59 38.43 0.01 -21.39
N ASP A 60 39.45 -0.25 -20.61
CA ASP A 60 39.87 -1.61 -20.36
C ASP A 60 38.86 -2.33 -19.42
N ILE A 61 39.13 -3.56 -19.08
CA ILE A 61 38.26 -4.34 -18.17
C ILE A 61 38.05 -3.71 -16.78
N TYR A 62 38.86 -2.68 -16.44
CA TYR A 62 38.78 -1.92 -15.18
C TYR A 62 38.37 -0.45 -15.36
N ALA A 63 37.92 -0.07 -16.56
CA ALA A 63 37.51 1.30 -16.90
C ALA A 63 38.58 2.38 -16.60
N ARG A 64 39.86 2.08 -16.87
CA ARG A 64 40.97 2.98 -16.54
C ARG A 64 41.26 4.04 -17.58
N GLY A 65 40.72 3.92 -18.80
CA GLY A 65 40.84 4.93 -19.87
C GLY A 65 42.27 5.41 -20.12
N VAL A 66 42.44 6.74 -20.34
CA VAL A 66 43.74 7.40 -20.64
C VAL A 66 44.75 7.33 -19.47
N GLY A 67 44.34 7.01 -18.27
CA GLY A 67 45.24 6.82 -17.13
C GLY A 67 46.26 5.67 -17.30
N ARG A 68 46.12 4.88 -18.36
CA ARG A 68 47.06 3.81 -18.73
C ARG A 68 48.29 4.26 -19.51
N VAL A 69 48.28 5.47 -20.04
CA VAL A 69 49.41 5.98 -20.87
C VAL A 69 50.67 6.07 -20.00
N GLY A 70 51.78 5.54 -20.53
CA GLY A 70 53.06 5.45 -19.84
C GLY A 70 53.28 4.19 -19.02
N ALA A 71 52.21 3.46 -18.67
CA ALA A 71 52.33 2.22 -17.90
C ALA A 71 52.79 1.03 -18.73
N ARG A 72 53.36 0.04 -18.06
CA ARG A 72 53.76 -1.24 -18.68
C ARG A 72 52.60 -2.24 -18.70
N LEU A 73 52.53 -3.05 -19.78
CA LEU A 73 51.47 -4.06 -19.88
C LEU A 73 51.57 -5.12 -18.79
N THR A 74 52.82 -5.55 -18.46
CA THR A 74 53.03 -6.55 -17.38
C THR A 74 52.59 -6.07 -16.01
N GLU A 75 52.62 -4.72 -15.75
CA GLU A 75 52.13 -4.14 -14.51
C GLU A 75 50.61 -4.03 -14.46
N LEU A 76 50.00 -3.70 -15.61
CA LEU A 76 48.54 -3.53 -15.71
C LEU A 76 47.81 -4.86 -15.88
N TYR A 77 48.40 -5.80 -16.64
CA TYR A 77 47.77 -7.03 -17.07
C TYR A 77 48.74 -8.24 -16.94
N PRO A 78 49.16 -8.58 -15.73
CA PRO A 78 50.18 -9.62 -15.53
C PRO A 78 49.76 -10.99 -16.05
N SER A 79 48.46 -11.31 -16.08
CA SER A 79 47.93 -12.58 -16.59
C SER A 79 48.03 -12.72 -18.12
N MET A 80 48.32 -11.61 -18.84
CA MET A 80 48.44 -11.59 -20.28
C MET A 80 49.77 -12.19 -20.76
N VAL A 81 50.82 -12.11 -19.94
CA VAL A 81 52.19 -12.51 -20.30
C VAL A 81 52.24 -13.99 -20.69
N GLY A 82 52.79 -14.26 -21.88
CA GLY A 82 52.88 -15.62 -22.43
C GLY A 82 51.55 -16.23 -22.89
N GLY A 83 50.44 -15.48 -22.73
CA GLY A 83 49.11 -15.89 -23.19
C GLY A 83 48.91 -15.73 -24.72
N PRO A 84 47.69 -16.03 -25.22
CA PRO A 84 47.38 -15.94 -26.64
C PRO A 84 47.58 -14.54 -27.22
N LEU A 85 47.16 -13.51 -26.48
CA LEU A 85 47.27 -12.11 -26.92
C LEU A 85 48.74 -11.62 -26.92
N TRP A 86 49.54 -12.06 -25.94
CA TRP A 86 50.97 -11.78 -25.90
C TRP A 86 51.69 -12.36 -27.11
N ARG A 87 51.44 -13.64 -27.46
CA ARG A 87 51.98 -14.27 -28.66
C ARG A 87 51.55 -13.58 -29.95
N LEU A 88 50.33 -13.04 -29.99
CA LEU A 88 49.87 -12.23 -31.13
C LEU A 88 50.72 -10.96 -31.28
N TYR A 89 51.00 -10.24 -30.18
CA TYR A 89 51.84 -9.07 -30.19
C TYR A 89 53.25 -9.36 -30.68
N GLU A 90 53.90 -10.41 -30.16
CA GLU A 90 55.23 -10.81 -30.57
C GLU A 90 55.27 -11.17 -32.07
N ARG A 91 54.28 -11.91 -32.55
CA ARG A 91 54.18 -12.31 -33.97
C ARG A 91 54.02 -11.11 -34.89
N VAL A 92 53.05 -10.21 -34.64
CA VAL A 92 52.83 -9.05 -35.46
C VAL A 92 54.02 -8.07 -35.43
N LEU A 93 54.67 -7.95 -34.27
CA LEU A 93 55.86 -7.11 -34.17
C LEU A 93 57.02 -7.67 -35.03
N THR A 94 57.20 -9.00 -35.07
CA THR A 94 58.27 -9.67 -35.79
C THR A 94 57.99 -9.74 -37.28
N THR A 95 56.79 -10.15 -37.67
CA THR A 95 56.42 -10.34 -39.10
C THR A 95 56.07 -9.06 -39.81
N GLY A 96 55.53 -8.08 -39.10
CA GLY A 96 54.95 -6.86 -39.66
C GLY A 96 53.55 -7.06 -40.25
N GLU A 97 53.07 -8.30 -40.37
CA GLU A 97 51.76 -8.60 -40.94
C GLU A 97 50.66 -8.41 -39.89
N PRO A 98 49.56 -7.72 -40.23
CA PRO A 98 48.42 -7.60 -39.32
C PRO A 98 47.80 -8.96 -38.98
N ASP A 99 47.32 -9.10 -37.74
CA ASP A 99 46.68 -10.33 -37.31
C ASP A 99 45.60 -10.04 -36.27
N ARG A 100 44.73 -11.00 -36.00
CA ARG A 100 43.52 -10.85 -35.21
C ARG A 100 43.35 -12.02 -34.27
N LEU A 101 42.76 -11.77 -33.10
CA LEU A 101 42.34 -12.77 -32.15
C LEU A 101 40.85 -12.59 -31.89
N ALA A 102 40.02 -13.39 -32.54
CA ALA A 102 38.57 -13.40 -32.36
C ALA A 102 38.17 -14.16 -31.09
N ASP A 103 37.06 -13.77 -30.48
CA ASP A 103 36.45 -14.38 -29.28
C ASP A 103 37.46 -14.59 -28.14
N PHE A 104 38.37 -13.61 -27.97
CA PHE A 104 39.39 -13.70 -26.93
C PHE A 104 38.79 -13.44 -25.56
N ARG A 105 38.75 -14.47 -24.72
CA ARG A 105 38.35 -14.37 -23.33
C ARG A 105 39.52 -13.92 -22.47
N TYR A 106 39.43 -12.78 -21.85
CA TYR A 106 40.39 -12.29 -20.89
C TYR A 106 39.81 -12.30 -19.48
N GLU A 107 40.50 -12.99 -18.58
CA GLU A 107 40.16 -13.07 -17.17
C GLU A 107 41.32 -12.52 -16.32
N GLU A 108 41.04 -11.60 -15.44
CA GLU A 108 42.02 -11.03 -14.52
C GLU A 108 41.43 -10.98 -13.11
N LYS A 109 42.22 -11.43 -12.14
CA LYS A 109 41.83 -11.37 -10.73
C LYS A 109 42.68 -10.34 -9.98
N ARG A 110 42.06 -9.27 -9.48
CA ARG A 110 42.77 -8.23 -8.72
C ARG A 110 41.95 -7.84 -7.50
N ALA A 111 42.57 -7.83 -6.33
CA ALA A 111 41.92 -7.43 -5.05
C ALA A 111 40.58 -8.15 -4.76
N GLY A 112 40.47 -9.42 -5.12
CA GLY A 112 39.24 -10.21 -4.91
C GLY A 112 38.15 -10.03 -6.00
N ILE A 113 38.34 -9.12 -6.96
CA ILE A 113 37.44 -8.90 -8.08
C ILE A 113 37.97 -9.68 -9.27
N VAL A 114 37.10 -10.50 -9.86
CA VAL A 114 37.37 -11.22 -11.12
C VAL A 114 36.72 -10.40 -12.24
N ALA A 115 37.55 -9.85 -13.10
CA ALA A 115 37.08 -9.21 -14.34
C ALA A 115 37.21 -10.25 -15.46
N ASP A 116 36.09 -10.57 -16.09
CA ASP A 116 35.99 -11.54 -17.20
C ASP A 116 35.25 -10.85 -18.34
N SER A 117 35.86 -10.80 -19.50
CA SER A 117 35.30 -10.18 -20.69
C SER A 117 35.76 -10.85 -21.98
N LEU A 118 34.88 -10.78 -22.98
CA LEU A 118 35.12 -11.33 -24.31
C LEU A 118 35.43 -10.20 -25.28
N PHE A 119 36.56 -10.32 -26.00
CA PHE A 119 37.03 -9.28 -26.91
C PHE A 119 37.30 -9.86 -28.31
N ASP A 120 37.09 -9.03 -29.32
CA ASP A 120 37.66 -9.17 -30.63
C ASP A 120 38.84 -8.20 -30.72
N VAL A 121 40.07 -8.70 -30.92
CA VAL A 121 41.29 -7.87 -30.85
C VAL A 121 42.02 -7.92 -32.18
N HIS A 122 42.34 -6.77 -32.70
CA HIS A 122 43.13 -6.62 -33.95
C HIS A 122 44.44 -5.90 -33.65
N VAL A 123 45.51 -6.37 -34.28
CA VAL A 123 46.85 -5.85 -34.04
C VAL A 123 47.52 -5.52 -35.35
N HIS A 124 48.07 -4.32 -35.46
CA HIS A 124 48.81 -3.83 -36.62
C HIS A 124 50.13 -3.24 -36.16
N ARG A 125 51.20 -3.44 -36.96
CA ARG A 125 52.48 -2.78 -36.71
C ARG A 125 52.49 -1.36 -37.29
N VAL A 126 52.66 -0.34 -36.42
CA VAL A 126 52.59 1.08 -36.79
C VAL A 126 53.69 1.86 -36.07
N LEU A 127 54.48 2.66 -36.78
CA LEU A 127 55.47 3.58 -36.22
C LEU A 127 56.42 2.93 -35.21
N GLY A 128 56.88 1.72 -35.52
CA GLY A 128 57.80 0.94 -34.64
C GLY A 128 57.17 0.29 -33.41
N GLY A 129 55.88 0.49 -33.23
CA GLY A 129 55.09 -0.13 -32.18
C GLY A 129 53.91 -0.94 -32.74
N LEU A 130 52.98 -1.29 -31.90
CA LEU A 130 51.74 -2.01 -32.24
C LEU A 130 50.54 -1.13 -32.00
N LEU A 131 49.71 -0.92 -32.99
CA LEU A 131 48.38 -0.38 -32.85
C LEU A 131 47.44 -1.55 -32.58
N VAL A 132 46.87 -1.57 -31.39
CA VAL A 132 45.93 -2.61 -30.92
C VAL A 132 44.59 -1.92 -30.79
N TRP A 133 43.59 -2.44 -31.46
CA TRP A 133 42.23 -2.05 -31.22
C TRP A 133 41.35 -3.26 -30.89
N TRP A 134 40.34 -3.03 -30.02
CA TRP A 134 39.49 -4.11 -29.57
C TRP A 134 38.04 -3.64 -29.48
N GLN A 135 37.14 -4.61 -29.66
CA GLN A 135 35.74 -4.50 -29.40
C GLN A 135 35.36 -5.46 -28.29
N ARG A 136 34.63 -4.98 -27.31
CA ARG A 136 34.13 -5.80 -26.22
C ARG A 136 32.80 -6.40 -26.65
N LEU A 137 32.72 -7.73 -26.75
CA LEU A 137 31.59 -8.46 -27.31
C LEU A 137 30.51 -8.80 -26.25
N ASP A 138 30.91 -8.89 -24.99
CA ASP A 138 30.07 -9.41 -23.91
C ASP A 138 29.23 -8.34 -23.20
N GLU A 139 29.62 -7.09 -23.21
CA GLU A 139 28.92 -6.04 -22.46
C GLU A 139 27.55 -5.72 -23.07
N ASP A 140 27.46 -5.48 -24.36
CA ASP A 140 26.20 -5.23 -25.05
C ASP A 140 25.27 -6.43 -25.01
N ARG A 141 25.86 -7.64 -25.17
CA ARG A 141 25.12 -8.90 -25.05
C ARG A 141 24.57 -9.09 -23.64
N ARG A 142 25.39 -8.90 -22.61
CA ARG A 142 24.94 -9.00 -21.22
C ARG A 142 23.90 -7.94 -20.86
N ARG A 143 24.05 -6.72 -21.40
CA ARG A 143 23.08 -5.64 -21.21
C ARG A 143 21.73 -5.99 -21.82
N LEU A 144 21.74 -6.52 -23.05
CA LEU A 144 20.54 -6.97 -23.74
C LEU A 144 19.88 -8.14 -22.99
N GLU A 145 20.63 -9.17 -22.60
CA GLU A 145 20.13 -10.31 -21.85
C GLU A 145 19.51 -9.91 -20.49
N ARG A 146 20.13 -8.96 -19.79
CA ARG A 146 19.56 -8.39 -18.56
C ARG A 146 18.28 -7.63 -18.80
N THR A 147 18.22 -6.84 -19.88
CA THR A 147 17.01 -6.09 -20.26
C THR A 147 15.87 -7.05 -20.59
N GLU A 148 16.13 -8.11 -21.32
CA GLU A 148 15.16 -9.17 -21.60
C GLU A 148 14.65 -9.83 -20.31
N LEU A 149 15.56 -10.16 -19.39
CA LEU A 149 15.19 -10.82 -18.14
C LEU A 149 14.34 -9.93 -17.24
N LEU A 150 14.77 -8.68 -17.02
CA LEU A 150 14.08 -7.73 -16.14
C LEU A 150 12.74 -7.27 -16.72
N GLY A 151 12.65 -7.16 -18.05
CA GLY A 151 11.43 -6.75 -18.75
C GLY A 151 10.48 -7.91 -19.08
N SER A 152 10.87 -9.15 -18.76
CA SER A 152 10.19 -10.37 -19.27
C SER A 152 9.98 -10.28 -20.78
N LEU A 153 11.05 -9.89 -21.49
CA LEU A 153 11.06 -9.64 -22.93
C LEU A 153 11.80 -10.76 -23.68
N GLY A 154 11.42 -10.94 -24.91
CA GLY A 154 12.17 -11.67 -25.92
C GLY A 154 11.97 -11.00 -27.27
N TRP A 155 12.96 -11.13 -28.16
CA TRP A 155 12.84 -10.66 -29.54
C TRP A 155 13.00 -11.80 -30.52
N ALA A 156 12.37 -11.66 -31.67
CA ALA A 156 12.47 -12.55 -32.82
C ALA A 156 12.69 -11.76 -34.11
N GLU A 157 13.49 -12.31 -34.98
CA GLU A 157 13.67 -11.86 -36.35
C GLU A 157 13.28 -13.00 -37.27
N TYR A 158 12.45 -12.71 -38.26
CA TYR A 158 12.09 -13.65 -39.32
C TYR A 158 12.50 -13.05 -40.67
N ASP A 159 13.44 -13.68 -41.33
CA ASP A 159 13.89 -13.30 -42.66
C ASP A 159 12.95 -13.91 -43.70
N MET A 160 12.22 -13.09 -44.43
CA MET A 160 11.21 -13.52 -45.38
C MET A 160 11.80 -14.06 -46.68
N VAL A 161 13.06 -13.75 -46.98
CA VAL A 161 13.75 -14.21 -48.18
C VAL A 161 14.33 -15.61 -47.97
N SER A 162 15.01 -15.81 -46.86
CA SER A 162 15.64 -17.12 -46.53
C SER A 162 14.72 -18.06 -45.77
N GLY A 163 13.64 -17.57 -45.17
CA GLY A 163 12.75 -18.33 -44.28
C GLY A 163 13.35 -18.66 -42.91
N ILE A 164 14.50 -18.05 -42.58
CA ILE A 164 15.21 -18.31 -41.33
C ILE A 164 14.59 -17.44 -40.21
N SER A 165 14.28 -18.08 -39.08
CA SER A 165 13.86 -17.42 -37.85
C SER A 165 14.99 -17.43 -36.84
N GLN A 166 15.21 -16.30 -36.15
CA GLN A 166 16.14 -16.17 -35.05
C GLN A 166 15.40 -15.72 -33.80
N TRP A 167 15.69 -16.35 -32.67
CA TRP A 167 15.09 -16.06 -31.39
C TRP A 167 16.19 -15.67 -30.38
N SER A 168 15.89 -14.64 -29.60
CA SER A 168 16.73 -14.31 -28.45
C SER A 168 16.56 -15.34 -27.33
N PRO A 169 17.48 -15.40 -26.37
CA PRO A 169 17.33 -16.24 -25.16
C PRO A 169 16.02 -15.95 -24.40
N GLY A 170 15.54 -14.70 -24.42
CA GLY A 170 14.27 -14.30 -23.83
C GLY A 170 13.06 -15.00 -24.44
N MET A 171 13.04 -15.18 -25.76
CA MET A 171 11.97 -15.90 -26.44
C MET A 171 11.87 -17.35 -25.95
N TYR A 172 12.99 -18.07 -25.88
CA TYR A 172 12.98 -19.45 -25.39
C TYR A 172 12.46 -19.55 -23.96
N ARG A 173 12.81 -18.59 -23.09
CA ARG A 173 12.29 -18.53 -21.71
C ARG A 173 10.80 -18.27 -21.66
N ILE A 174 10.30 -17.30 -22.45
CA ILE A 174 8.87 -16.93 -22.49
C ILE A 174 8.04 -18.13 -22.96
N PHE A 175 8.46 -18.78 -24.03
CA PHE A 175 7.75 -19.92 -24.63
C PHE A 175 8.04 -21.27 -23.96
N GLU A 176 8.89 -21.29 -22.93
CA GLU A 176 9.32 -22.52 -22.21
C GLU A 176 9.82 -23.59 -23.17
N ARG A 177 10.57 -23.17 -24.21
CA ARG A 177 11.07 -24.04 -25.27
C ARG A 177 12.56 -24.28 -25.10
N ASP A 178 12.97 -25.56 -25.27
CA ASP A 178 14.39 -25.92 -25.32
C ASP A 178 15.06 -25.24 -26.53
N PRO A 179 16.15 -24.46 -26.34
CA PRO A 179 16.88 -23.84 -27.43
C PRO A 179 17.41 -24.84 -28.47
N ALA A 180 17.67 -26.10 -28.08
CA ALA A 180 18.11 -27.17 -29.00
C ALA A 180 17.06 -27.48 -30.08
N LEU A 181 15.79 -27.21 -29.84
CA LEU A 181 14.70 -27.40 -30.81
C LEU A 181 14.58 -26.25 -31.84
N GLY A 182 15.36 -25.19 -31.66
CA GLY A 182 15.29 -23.99 -32.47
C GLY A 182 13.97 -23.21 -32.30
N PRO A 183 13.79 -22.08 -33.04
CA PRO A 183 12.59 -21.29 -33.02
C PRO A 183 11.34 -22.07 -33.42
N MET A 184 10.18 -21.72 -32.83
CA MET A 184 8.89 -22.29 -33.25
C MET A 184 8.55 -21.85 -34.67
N SER A 185 8.09 -22.80 -35.49
CA SER A 185 7.51 -22.50 -36.78
C SER A 185 6.22 -21.68 -36.62
N ARG A 186 5.80 -21.00 -37.69
CA ARG A 186 4.53 -20.25 -37.71
C ARG A 186 3.31 -21.12 -37.38
N ALA A 187 3.34 -22.38 -37.81
CA ALA A 187 2.28 -23.35 -37.54
C ALA A 187 2.24 -23.73 -36.04
N GLU A 188 3.40 -23.99 -35.43
CA GLU A 188 3.50 -24.27 -33.98
C GLU A 188 3.03 -23.10 -33.14
N GLN A 189 3.46 -21.87 -33.49
CA GLN A 189 2.99 -20.65 -32.80
C GLN A 189 1.48 -20.49 -32.93
N SER A 190 0.92 -20.80 -34.11
CA SER A 190 -0.53 -20.73 -34.36
C SER A 190 -1.30 -21.71 -33.50
N ALA A 191 -0.81 -22.93 -33.42
CA ALA A 191 -1.47 -23.99 -32.66
C ALA A 191 -1.44 -23.74 -31.14
N ALA A 192 -0.46 -22.95 -30.66
CA ALA A 192 -0.31 -22.64 -29.24
C ALA A 192 -1.13 -21.42 -28.78
N VAL A 193 -1.67 -20.59 -29.66
CA VAL A 193 -2.62 -19.52 -29.28
C VAL A 193 -3.94 -20.16 -28.88
N LEU A 194 -4.60 -19.65 -27.83
CA LEU A 194 -5.90 -20.15 -27.42
C LEU A 194 -6.98 -19.84 -28.47
N PRO A 195 -7.95 -20.74 -28.70
CA PRO A 195 -8.97 -20.59 -29.76
C PRO A 195 -9.74 -19.26 -29.70
N ALA A 196 -10.02 -18.76 -28.49
CA ALA A 196 -10.73 -17.49 -28.31
C ALA A 196 -9.95 -16.26 -28.80
N ASP A 197 -8.63 -16.38 -29.00
CA ASP A 197 -7.76 -15.28 -29.42
C ASP A 197 -7.29 -15.40 -30.88
N TYR A 198 -7.79 -16.42 -31.63
CA TYR A 198 -7.45 -16.59 -33.05
C TYR A 198 -7.79 -15.36 -33.90
N GLY A 199 -8.94 -14.72 -33.63
CA GLY A 199 -9.36 -13.51 -34.35
C GLY A 199 -8.41 -12.32 -34.12
N LEU A 200 -7.92 -12.14 -32.90
CA LEU A 200 -6.95 -11.09 -32.56
C LEU A 200 -5.63 -11.31 -33.29
N ARG A 201 -5.19 -12.55 -33.33
CA ARG A 201 -3.97 -12.92 -34.02
C ARG A 201 -4.05 -12.74 -35.51
N GLU A 202 -5.16 -13.15 -36.13
CA GLU A 202 -5.38 -12.99 -37.57
C GLU A 202 -5.40 -11.51 -37.95
N ALA A 203 -6.09 -10.67 -37.18
CA ALA A 203 -6.08 -9.22 -37.37
C ALA A 203 -4.66 -8.61 -37.26
N ALA A 204 -3.84 -9.12 -36.34
CA ALA A 204 -2.45 -8.68 -36.23
C ALA A 204 -1.62 -9.02 -37.48
N TRP A 205 -1.82 -10.20 -38.06
CA TRP A 205 -1.16 -10.58 -39.30
C TRP A 205 -1.62 -9.73 -40.50
N GLN A 206 -2.92 -9.46 -40.62
CA GLN A 206 -3.44 -8.57 -41.65
C GLN A 206 -2.87 -7.17 -41.55
N THR A 207 -2.66 -6.67 -40.32
CA THR A 207 -2.00 -5.38 -40.07
C THR A 207 -0.58 -5.38 -40.59
N LEU A 208 0.21 -6.42 -40.29
CA LEU A 208 1.57 -6.57 -40.80
C LEU A 208 1.63 -6.71 -42.33
N ASP A 209 0.71 -7.47 -42.92
CA ASP A 209 0.61 -7.64 -44.39
C ASP A 209 0.29 -6.30 -45.07
N SER A 210 -0.49 -5.42 -44.43
CA SER A 210 -0.75 -4.05 -44.93
C SER A 210 0.46 -3.12 -44.79
N GLY A 211 1.53 -3.55 -44.06
CA GLY A 211 2.74 -2.78 -43.85
C GLY A 211 2.75 -1.90 -42.61
N ALA A 212 1.76 -2.03 -41.73
CA ALA A 212 1.70 -1.34 -40.47
C ALA A 212 2.25 -2.20 -39.32
N ALA A 213 2.81 -1.55 -38.28
CA ALA A 213 3.22 -2.24 -37.08
C ALA A 213 1.99 -2.79 -36.31
N SER A 214 2.14 -3.97 -35.70
CA SER A 214 1.10 -4.62 -34.92
C SER A 214 1.45 -4.65 -33.44
N ASP A 215 0.45 -4.41 -32.58
CA ASP A 215 0.53 -4.56 -31.11
C ASP A 215 -0.69 -5.35 -30.66
N VAL A 216 -0.48 -6.59 -30.25
CA VAL A 216 -1.56 -7.49 -29.84
C VAL A 216 -1.18 -8.23 -28.58
N THR A 217 -2.15 -8.46 -27.70
CA THR A 217 -2.01 -9.34 -26.55
C THR A 217 -2.89 -10.57 -26.75
N VAL A 218 -2.28 -11.75 -26.69
CA VAL A 218 -2.95 -13.04 -26.86
C VAL A 218 -2.60 -14.00 -25.74
N ARG A 219 -3.50 -14.93 -25.46
CA ARG A 219 -3.22 -16.05 -24.56
C ARG A 219 -2.56 -17.17 -25.33
N PHE A 220 -1.50 -17.66 -24.77
CA PHE A 220 -0.61 -18.64 -25.38
C PHE A 220 -0.39 -19.82 -24.45
N GLN A 221 -0.52 -21.05 -24.96
CA GLN A 221 -0.18 -22.26 -24.22
C GLN A 221 1.33 -22.46 -24.26
N ALA A 222 2.02 -22.21 -23.15
CA ALA A 222 3.44 -22.44 -22.98
C ALA A 222 3.62 -23.62 -22.00
N GLY A 223 4.03 -24.77 -22.50
CA GLY A 223 4.07 -25.98 -21.69
C GLY A 223 2.71 -26.30 -21.08
N GLU A 224 2.64 -26.44 -19.76
CA GLU A 224 1.40 -26.67 -19.00
C GLU A 224 0.67 -25.38 -18.59
N SER A 225 1.28 -24.22 -18.79
CA SER A 225 0.76 -22.91 -18.34
C SER A 225 0.17 -22.10 -19.49
N VAL A 226 -0.81 -21.24 -19.17
CA VAL A 226 -1.35 -20.23 -20.10
C VAL A 226 -0.70 -18.90 -19.76
N LYS A 227 -0.05 -18.29 -20.74
CA LYS A 227 0.58 -16.98 -20.61
C LYS A 227 -0.15 -15.92 -21.42
N TYR A 228 -0.17 -14.70 -20.92
CA TYR A 228 -0.59 -13.52 -21.67
C TYR A 228 0.65 -12.88 -22.29
N LEU A 229 0.76 -12.99 -23.62
CA LEU A 229 1.90 -12.48 -24.38
C LEU A 229 1.46 -11.23 -25.16
N ARG A 230 2.10 -10.09 -24.87
CA ARG A 230 2.01 -8.89 -25.70
C ARG A 230 3.06 -8.98 -26.79
N ILE A 231 2.65 -8.92 -28.03
CA ILE A 231 3.48 -9.07 -29.22
C ILE A 231 3.45 -7.77 -30.01
N LEU A 232 4.58 -7.12 -30.08
CA LEU A 232 4.81 -5.95 -30.94
C LEU A 232 5.60 -6.43 -32.15
N SER A 233 5.11 -6.18 -33.35
CA SER A 233 5.78 -6.61 -34.57
C SER A 233 5.83 -5.50 -35.60
N ASP A 234 6.91 -5.46 -36.36
CA ASP A 234 7.14 -4.50 -37.45
C ASP A 234 7.79 -5.20 -38.64
N VAL A 235 7.62 -4.65 -39.85
CA VAL A 235 8.10 -5.22 -41.09
C VAL A 235 9.10 -4.28 -41.74
N ALA A 236 10.36 -4.71 -41.83
CA ALA A 236 11.36 -4.05 -42.66
C ALA A 236 11.13 -4.37 -44.15
N ARG A 237 11.23 -3.36 -45.01
CA ARG A 237 11.00 -3.45 -46.44
C ARG A 237 12.25 -3.02 -47.23
N ASP A 238 12.38 -3.51 -48.45
CA ASP A 238 13.39 -3.03 -49.38
C ASP A 238 13.02 -1.68 -50.01
N ALA A 239 13.88 -1.20 -50.94
CA ALA A 239 13.67 0.07 -51.66
C ALA A 239 12.41 0.05 -52.56
N ASP A 240 11.95 -1.12 -52.96
CA ASP A 240 10.80 -1.32 -53.84
C ASP A 240 9.51 -1.57 -53.02
N GLY A 241 9.61 -1.58 -51.67
CA GLY A 241 8.51 -1.78 -50.76
C GLY A 241 8.18 -3.26 -50.46
N ALA A 242 8.98 -4.22 -50.96
CA ALA A 242 8.80 -5.61 -50.67
C ALA A 242 9.26 -5.96 -49.21
N PRO A 243 8.52 -6.80 -48.49
CA PRO A 243 8.87 -7.16 -47.12
C PRO A 243 10.12 -8.04 -47.09
N LEU A 244 11.14 -7.61 -46.35
CA LEU A 244 12.39 -8.35 -46.16
C LEU A 244 12.45 -9.13 -44.87
N LYS A 245 12.05 -8.50 -43.77
CA LYS A 245 12.17 -9.06 -42.43
C LYS A 245 11.03 -8.64 -41.54
N ILE A 246 10.59 -9.53 -40.66
CA ILE A 246 9.68 -9.21 -39.56
C ILE A 246 10.49 -9.19 -38.26
N TYR A 247 10.43 -8.09 -37.53
CA TYR A 247 10.92 -7.95 -36.17
C TYR A 247 9.77 -8.07 -35.19
N ALA A 248 9.93 -8.89 -34.16
CA ALA A 248 8.94 -8.99 -33.10
C ALA A 248 9.59 -8.87 -31.72
N VAL A 249 8.95 -8.14 -30.84
CA VAL A 249 9.24 -8.12 -29.41
C VAL A 249 8.06 -8.71 -28.67
N VAL A 250 8.32 -9.72 -27.88
CA VAL A 250 7.30 -10.43 -27.08
C VAL A 250 7.56 -10.13 -25.61
N GLN A 251 6.53 -9.75 -24.90
CA GLN A 251 6.55 -9.52 -23.47
C GLN A 251 5.57 -10.45 -22.77
N ASP A 252 6.04 -11.17 -21.76
CA ASP A 252 5.16 -11.89 -20.85
C ASP A 252 4.53 -10.90 -19.85
N VAL A 253 3.22 -10.69 -19.98
CA VAL A 253 2.44 -9.78 -19.13
C VAL A 253 1.50 -10.52 -18.18
N THR A 254 1.67 -11.84 -18.02
CA THR A 254 0.82 -12.71 -17.22
C THR A 254 0.68 -12.20 -15.78
N ALA A 255 1.78 -11.99 -15.10
CA ALA A 255 1.78 -11.49 -13.72
C ALA A 255 1.05 -10.14 -13.57
N ARG A 256 1.12 -9.28 -14.59
CA ARG A 256 0.43 -7.97 -14.59
C ARG A 256 -1.07 -8.13 -14.76
N VAL A 257 -1.51 -9.05 -15.61
CA VAL A 257 -2.94 -9.35 -15.83
C VAL A 257 -3.53 -9.99 -14.58
N ASP A 258 -2.86 -10.99 -14.00
CA ASP A 258 -3.30 -11.67 -12.78
C ASP A 258 -3.43 -10.70 -11.61
N THR A 259 -2.43 -9.83 -11.41
CA THR A 259 -2.45 -8.81 -10.37
C THR A 259 -3.64 -7.85 -10.55
N ARG A 260 -3.91 -7.41 -11.78
CA ARG A 260 -5.04 -6.53 -12.08
C ARG A 260 -6.37 -7.20 -11.77
N THR A 261 -6.55 -8.45 -12.19
CA THR A 261 -7.77 -9.23 -11.92
C THR A 261 -7.99 -9.43 -10.42
N ALA A 262 -6.92 -9.75 -9.67
CA ALA A 262 -6.99 -9.88 -8.22
C ALA A 262 -7.39 -8.56 -7.53
N ILE A 263 -6.87 -7.41 -7.97
CA ILE A 263 -7.24 -6.09 -7.46
C ILE A 263 -8.71 -5.78 -7.75
N GLU A 264 -9.20 -6.06 -8.95
CA GLU A 264 -10.61 -5.85 -9.33
C GLU A 264 -11.53 -6.70 -8.46
N GLN A 265 -11.23 -7.99 -8.25
CA GLN A 265 -11.99 -8.89 -7.39
C GLN A 265 -12.01 -8.42 -5.93
N LEU A 266 -10.86 -8.00 -5.40
CA LEU A 266 -10.75 -7.48 -4.03
C LEU A 266 -11.56 -6.19 -3.85
N SER A 267 -11.53 -5.31 -4.84
CA SER A 267 -12.30 -4.06 -4.84
C SER A 267 -13.81 -4.33 -4.80
N ASP A 268 -14.30 -5.29 -5.61
CA ASP A 268 -15.70 -5.66 -5.61
C ASP A 268 -16.14 -6.31 -4.29
N GLN A 269 -15.29 -7.13 -3.68
CA GLN A 269 -15.55 -7.70 -2.36
C GLN A 269 -15.64 -6.63 -1.27
N LEU A 270 -14.72 -5.67 -1.28
CA LEU A 270 -14.74 -4.54 -0.32
C LEU A 270 -16.03 -3.72 -0.48
N ARG A 271 -16.39 -3.38 -1.72
CA ARG A 271 -17.61 -2.64 -2.02
C ARG A 271 -18.87 -3.32 -1.53
N THR A 272 -18.95 -4.65 -1.73
CA THR A 272 -20.09 -5.46 -1.26
C THR A 272 -20.17 -5.45 0.26
N ARG A 273 -19.04 -5.59 0.96
CA ARG A 273 -18.97 -5.55 2.43
C ARG A 273 -19.39 -4.18 2.98
N GLU A 274 -18.91 -3.09 2.38
CA GLU A 274 -19.29 -1.73 2.76
C GLU A 274 -20.80 -1.49 2.59
N MET A 275 -21.38 -1.93 1.48
CA MET A 275 -22.81 -1.78 1.24
C MET A 275 -23.65 -2.58 2.25
N THR A 276 -23.23 -3.80 2.58
CA THR A 276 -23.90 -4.63 3.58
C THR A 276 -23.83 -3.98 4.97
N ALA A 277 -22.65 -3.52 5.38
CA ALA A 277 -22.46 -2.83 6.65
C ALA A 277 -23.29 -1.55 6.77
N LEU A 278 -23.37 -0.75 5.69
CA LEU A 278 -24.22 0.44 5.63
C LEU A 278 -25.72 0.13 5.73
N ALA A 279 -26.17 -0.97 5.11
CA ALA A 279 -27.55 -1.41 5.18
C ALA A 279 -27.93 -1.88 6.60
N GLU A 280 -27.08 -2.68 7.22
CA GLU A 280 -27.24 -3.13 8.61
C GLU A 280 -27.27 -1.92 9.57
N HIS A 281 -26.38 -0.96 9.40
CA HIS A 281 -26.34 0.26 10.22
C HIS A 281 -27.64 1.08 10.10
N ARG A 282 -28.15 1.29 8.89
CA ARG A 282 -29.41 2.00 8.67
C ARG A 282 -30.58 1.31 9.33
N LEU A 283 -30.68 -0.01 9.17
CA LEU A 283 -31.73 -0.81 9.77
C LEU A 283 -31.67 -0.74 11.30
N ALA A 284 -30.49 -0.87 11.86
CA ALA A 284 -30.26 -0.81 13.29
C ALA A 284 -30.62 0.57 13.88
N GLY A 285 -30.21 1.66 13.22
CA GLY A 285 -30.61 3.02 13.62
C GLY A 285 -32.12 3.29 13.52
N GLN A 286 -32.80 2.72 12.51
CA GLN A 286 -34.25 2.81 12.40
C GLN A 286 -34.98 2.04 13.51
N LEU A 287 -34.51 0.83 13.83
CA LEU A 287 -35.04 0.01 14.94
C LEU A 287 -34.86 0.74 16.27
N GLN A 288 -33.69 1.29 16.53
CA GLN A 288 -33.42 2.03 17.76
C GLN A 288 -34.36 3.24 17.93
N ASN A 289 -34.57 4.04 16.89
CA ASN A 289 -35.51 5.17 16.94
C ASN A 289 -36.96 4.74 17.15
N LEU A 290 -37.35 3.56 16.67
CA LEU A 290 -38.68 3.00 16.94
C LEU A 290 -38.82 2.50 18.38
N ILE A 291 -37.78 1.86 18.91
CA ILE A 291 -37.76 1.34 20.29
C ILE A 291 -37.67 2.49 21.29
N GLN A 292 -36.84 3.49 21.01
CA GLN A 292 -36.51 4.57 21.92
C GLN A 292 -36.52 5.94 21.21
N PRO A 293 -37.71 6.53 20.99
CA PRO A 293 -37.80 7.89 20.45
C PRO A 293 -37.18 8.88 21.43
N VAL A 294 -36.25 9.70 20.96
CA VAL A 294 -35.58 10.75 21.76
C VAL A 294 -36.24 12.10 21.50
N PRO A 295 -36.87 12.73 22.52
CA PRO A 295 -37.42 14.08 22.38
C PRO A 295 -36.33 15.10 22.08
N ARG A 296 -36.59 15.99 21.13
CA ARG A 296 -35.62 17.03 20.74
C ARG A 296 -35.63 18.25 21.66
N GLU A 297 -36.73 18.47 22.35
CA GLU A 297 -36.95 19.60 23.24
C GLU A 297 -37.15 19.12 24.68
N PRO A 298 -36.91 19.96 25.68
CA PRO A 298 -37.29 19.66 27.05
C PRO A 298 -38.77 19.30 27.14
N PHE A 299 -39.11 18.32 27.97
CA PHE A 299 -40.48 17.88 28.13
C PHE A 299 -40.90 17.83 29.62
N PRO A 300 -42.16 18.13 29.92
CA PRO A 300 -42.62 18.16 31.27
C PRO A 300 -42.92 16.77 31.85
N LEU A 301 -42.57 16.60 33.12
CA LEU A 301 -42.97 15.49 33.98
C LEU A 301 -43.61 16.07 35.25
N ALA A 302 -44.28 15.25 36.09
CA ALA A 302 -44.88 15.75 37.31
C ALA A 302 -43.82 16.35 38.27
N GLY A 303 -43.80 17.68 38.41
CA GLY A 303 -42.85 18.40 39.25
C GLY A 303 -41.40 18.48 38.72
N LEU A 304 -41.16 17.97 37.51
CA LEU A 304 -39.86 18.02 36.85
C LEU A 304 -39.97 18.49 35.42
N GLU A 305 -38.88 19.05 34.91
CA GLU A 305 -38.64 19.22 33.49
C GLU A 305 -37.45 18.34 33.09
N ALA A 306 -37.57 17.59 32.00
CA ALA A 306 -36.55 16.63 31.57
C ALA A 306 -36.04 16.91 30.17
N ILE A 307 -34.80 16.58 29.92
CA ILE A 307 -34.21 16.50 28.56
C ILE A 307 -33.38 15.24 28.44
N VAL A 308 -33.40 14.67 27.24
CA VAL A 308 -32.59 13.49 26.89
C VAL A 308 -31.66 13.88 25.75
N ASN A 309 -30.43 13.44 25.84
CA ASN A 309 -29.50 13.46 24.73
C ASN A 309 -28.96 12.06 24.49
N TYR A 310 -29.12 11.58 23.28
CA TYR A 310 -28.58 10.29 22.82
C TYR A 310 -27.67 10.55 21.63
N LEU A 311 -26.40 10.20 21.77
CA LEU A 311 -25.37 10.39 20.77
C LEU A 311 -24.78 9.01 20.43
N PRO A 312 -24.98 8.52 19.20
CA PRO A 312 -24.30 7.32 18.75
C PRO A 312 -22.79 7.54 18.64
N ALA A 313 -22.00 6.48 18.80
CA ALA A 313 -20.54 6.53 18.62
C ALA A 313 -20.15 7.04 17.23
N GLU A 314 -19.06 7.83 17.14
CA GLU A 314 -18.57 8.36 15.85
C GLU A 314 -18.09 7.26 14.90
N SER A 315 -17.59 6.13 15.41
CA SER A 315 -17.15 4.98 14.63
C SER A 315 -18.28 4.20 13.92
N ALA A 316 -19.43 4.76 13.90
CA ALA A 316 -20.63 4.74 13.04
C ALA A 316 -21.11 3.44 12.39
N VAL A 317 -20.66 2.27 12.80
CA VAL A 317 -21.19 0.98 12.32
C VAL A 317 -22.02 0.26 13.40
N ARG A 318 -22.17 0.85 14.59
CA ARG A 318 -22.68 0.15 15.77
C ARG A 318 -23.89 0.87 16.33
N VAL A 319 -24.96 0.11 16.60
CA VAL A 319 -26.07 0.53 17.44
C VAL A 319 -25.71 0.14 18.84
N GLY A 320 -25.92 1.05 19.81
CA GLY A 320 -25.52 0.83 21.17
C GLY A 320 -26.51 0.09 22.04
N GLY A 321 -26.01 -0.26 23.23
CA GLY A 321 -26.76 -0.84 24.32
C GLY A 321 -27.44 0.18 25.21
N ASP A 322 -27.15 1.47 25.04
CA ASP A 322 -27.65 2.56 25.87
C ASP A 322 -29.16 2.75 25.79
N TRP A 323 -29.79 2.93 26.91
CA TRP A 323 -31.23 3.20 26.98
C TRP A 323 -31.61 4.12 28.13
N TYR A 324 -32.76 4.76 27.97
CA TYR A 324 -33.38 5.54 29.02
C TYR A 324 -34.89 5.30 29.09
N HIS A 325 -35.49 5.64 30.24
CA HIS A 325 -36.93 5.77 30.40
C HIS A 325 -37.24 6.93 31.35
N ALA A 326 -38.15 7.77 30.95
CA ALA A 326 -38.64 8.89 31.76
C ALA A 326 -40.13 9.07 31.49
N GLN A 327 -40.96 8.91 32.53
CA GLN A 327 -42.42 8.95 32.41
C GLN A 327 -43.08 9.34 33.73
N THR A 328 -44.12 10.16 33.64
CA THR A 328 -45.08 10.36 34.74
C THR A 328 -46.03 9.16 34.79
N LEU A 329 -46.12 8.51 35.95
CA LEU A 329 -46.98 7.36 36.19
C LEU A 329 -48.40 7.80 36.57
N PRO A 330 -49.41 6.89 36.49
CA PRO A 330 -50.82 7.23 36.80
C PRO A 330 -51.04 7.72 38.23
N ASP A 331 -50.18 7.33 39.17
CA ASP A 331 -50.22 7.79 40.57
C ASP A 331 -49.51 9.12 40.81
N GLY A 332 -49.00 9.79 39.75
CA GLY A 332 -48.31 11.06 39.81
C GLY A 332 -46.83 10.98 40.13
N GLN A 333 -46.33 9.82 40.46
CA GLN A 333 -44.86 9.62 40.58
C GLN A 333 -44.19 9.68 39.22
N VAL A 334 -42.88 9.94 39.20
CA VAL A 334 -42.05 9.97 37.96
C VAL A 334 -41.01 8.86 38.06
N VAL A 335 -40.98 7.99 37.04
CA VAL A 335 -39.89 7.06 36.86
C VAL A 335 -38.82 7.67 35.96
N LEU A 336 -37.54 7.49 36.37
CA LEU A 336 -36.36 7.87 35.63
C LEU A 336 -35.43 6.67 35.63
N ALA A 337 -34.98 6.24 34.44
CA ALA A 337 -34.04 5.14 34.33
C ALA A 337 -33.07 5.38 33.19
N VAL A 338 -31.83 4.99 33.38
CA VAL A 338 -30.78 4.95 32.37
C VAL A 338 -30.01 3.65 32.54
N GLY A 339 -29.61 3.02 31.48
CA GLY A 339 -28.82 1.80 31.52
C GLY A 339 -28.06 1.59 30.25
N ASP A 340 -27.15 0.65 30.29
CA ASP A 340 -26.31 0.25 29.16
C ASP A 340 -26.17 -1.28 29.15
N VAL A 341 -26.40 -1.90 27.99
CA VAL A 341 -26.25 -3.35 27.73
C VAL A 341 -24.88 -3.61 27.15
N ALA A 342 -24.12 -4.47 27.80
CA ALA A 342 -22.77 -4.81 27.37
C ALA A 342 -22.71 -5.33 25.92
N GLY A 343 -21.77 -4.80 25.14
CA GLY A 343 -21.60 -5.12 23.73
C GLY A 343 -22.14 -4.04 22.78
N HIS A 344 -22.23 -4.37 21.49
CA HIS A 344 -22.66 -3.41 20.47
C HIS A 344 -23.39 -4.12 19.33
N GLY A 345 -24.10 -3.35 18.54
CA GLY A 345 -24.83 -3.84 17.38
C GLY A 345 -26.23 -4.37 17.73
N LEU A 346 -26.75 -5.23 16.87
CA LEU A 346 -28.15 -5.67 16.96
C LEU A 346 -28.45 -6.46 18.25
N GLU A 347 -27.48 -7.20 18.78
CA GLU A 347 -27.66 -7.97 20.02
C GLU A 347 -27.83 -7.04 21.23
N ALA A 348 -26.97 -6.01 21.36
CA ALA A 348 -27.07 -5.03 22.44
C ALA A 348 -28.37 -4.23 22.32
N ALA A 349 -28.75 -3.79 21.10
CA ALA A 349 -30.02 -3.12 20.86
C ALA A 349 -31.25 -3.98 21.19
N SER A 350 -31.19 -5.28 20.90
CA SER A 350 -32.23 -6.22 21.29
C SER A 350 -32.31 -6.37 22.81
N GLY A 351 -31.17 -6.51 23.49
CA GLY A 351 -31.10 -6.52 24.96
C GLY A 351 -31.69 -5.26 25.58
N MET A 352 -31.29 -4.08 25.08
CA MET A 352 -31.85 -2.79 25.48
C MET A 352 -33.36 -2.73 25.34
N ALA A 353 -33.91 -3.18 24.22
CA ALA A 353 -35.33 -3.22 23.98
C ALA A 353 -36.05 -4.10 25.00
N HIS A 354 -35.53 -5.30 25.30
CA HIS A 354 -36.08 -6.21 26.27
C HIS A 354 -36.13 -5.58 27.68
N LEU A 355 -35.02 -4.97 28.13
CA LEU A 355 -34.95 -4.37 29.46
C LEU A 355 -35.90 -3.18 29.57
N ARG A 356 -35.96 -2.31 28.59
CA ARG A 356 -36.83 -1.12 28.59
C ARG A 356 -38.30 -1.52 28.56
N PHE A 357 -38.72 -2.45 27.70
CA PHE A 357 -40.11 -2.87 27.61
C PHE A 357 -40.55 -3.67 28.86
N ALA A 358 -39.69 -4.50 29.43
CA ALA A 358 -39.94 -5.19 30.66
C ALA A 358 -40.14 -4.21 31.83
N LEU A 359 -39.27 -3.19 31.94
CA LEU A 359 -39.43 -2.12 32.93
C LEU A 359 -40.81 -1.45 32.80
N VAL A 360 -41.18 -1.03 31.59
CA VAL A 360 -42.49 -0.41 31.31
C VAL A 360 -43.65 -1.33 31.69
N ALA A 361 -43.57 -2.63 31.37
CA ALA A 361 -44.59 -3.63 31.73
C ALA A 361 -44.74 -3.76 33.24
N TRP A 362 -43.67 -3.85 34.02
CA TRP A 362 -43.75 -3.94 35.49
C TRP A 362 -44.25 -2.65 36.11
N LEU A 363 -43.90 -1.49 35.60
CA LEU A 363 -44.47 -0.20 36.02
C LEU A 363 -45.97 -0.15 35.75
N SER A 364 -46.45 -0.68 34.62
CA SER A 364 -47.87 -0.69 34.26
C SER A 364 -48.74 -1.54 35.20
N ILE A 365 -48.18 -2.59 35.79
CA ILE A 365 -48.87 -3.44 36.81
C ILE A 365 -48.66 -2.96 38.24
N GLY A 366 -48.04 -1.77 38.44
CA GLY A 366 -47.96 -1.11 39.72
C GLY A 366 -46.73 -1.37 40.57
N ILE A 367 -45.67 -1.98 40.03
CA ILE A 367 -44.40 -2.12 40.76
C ILE A 367 -43.71 -0.74 40.80
N ARG A 368 -43.44 -0.25 42.04
CA ARG A 368 -42.93 1.13 42.29
C ARG A 368 -41.64 1.15 43.10
N ASP A 369 -41.09 0.02 43.45
CA ASP A 369 -39.83 -0.06 44.21
C ASP A 369 -38.64 -0.25 43.27
N PRO A 370 -37.67 0.67 43.24
CA PRO A 370 -36.48 0.51 42.38
C PRO A 370 -35.66 -0.73 42.67
N ALA A 371 -35.58 -1.18 43.92
CA ALA A 371 -34.90 -2.43 44.30
C ALA A 371 -35.54 -3.66 43.63
N THR A 372 -36.86 -3.75 43.68
CA THR A 372 -37.65 -4.81 43.04
C THR A 372 -37.52 -4.76 41.51
N LEU A 373 -37.60 -3.59 40.90
CA LEU A 373 -37.43 -3.39 39.45
C LEU A 373 -36.06 -3.84 38.99
N LEU A 374 -34.97 -3.43 39.67
CA LEU A 374 -33.61 -3.88 39.38
C LEU A 374 -33.44 -5.38 39.56
N GLY A 375 -34.04 -5.99 40.61
CA GLY A 375 -34.04 -7.44 40.80
C GLY A 375 -34.76 -8.20 39.67
N HIS A 376 -35.83 -7.64 39.11
CA HIS A 376 -36.50 -8.21 37.93
C HIS A 376 -35.67 -8.06 36.67
N LEU A 377 -35.04 -6.90 36.40
CA LEU A 377 -34.12 -6.67 35.30
C LEU A 377 -32.92 -7.62 35.37
N ASN A 378 -32.38 -7.84 36.58
CA ASN A 378 -31.27 -8.78 36.82
C ASN A 378 -31.62 -10.20 36.37
N ARG A 379 -32.78 -10.70 36.81
CA ARG A 379 -33.27 -12.04 36.43
C ARG A 379 -33.51 -12.14 34.93
N LEU A 380 -34.04 -11.10 34.31
CA LEU A 380 -34.22 -11.04 32.85
C LEU A 380 -32.89 -11.08 32.10
N CYS A 381 -31.89 -10.34 32.54
CA CYS A 381 -30.53 -10.40 31.97
C CYS A 381 -29.94 -11.80 32.06
N ALA A 382 -30.05 -12.46 33.23
CA ALA A 382 -29.57 -13.83 33.40
C ALA A 382 -30.29 -14.82 32.47
N GLN A 383 -31.62 -14.67 32.26
CA GLN A 383 -32.39 -15.50 31.32
C GLN A 383 -31.98 -15.28 29.86
N LEU A 384 -31.65 -14.05 29.48
CA LEU A 384 -31.23 -13.71 28.13
C LEU A 384 -29.74 -13.99 27.88
N GLY A 385 -28.95 -14.30 28.91
CA GLY A 385 -27.51 -14.51 28.82
C GLY A 385 -26.73 -13.21 28.51
N ILE A 386 -27.28 -12.06 28.89
CA ILE A 386 -26.69 -10.74 28.73
C ILE A 386 -26.29 -10.13 30.06
N THR A 387 -25.36 -9.18 30.02
CA THR A 387 -25.01 -8.32 31.14
C THR A 387 -25.33 -6.87 30.83
N ALA A 388 -25.72 -6.09 31.82
CA ALA A 388 -26.05 -4.69 31.66
C ALA A 388 -25.77 -3.91 32.94
N THR A 389 -25.65 -2.59 32.77
CA THR A 389 -25.71 -1.66 33.90
C THR A 389 -27.02 -0.87 33.86
N ALA A 390 -27.54 -0.51 35.03
CA ALA A 390 -28.74 0.32 35.11
C ALA A 390 -28.82 1.13 36.41
N VAL A 391 -29.44 2.31 36.29
CA VAL A 391 -29.96 3.07 37.42
C VAL A 391 -31.46 3.24 37.24
N VAL A 392 -32.22 3.00 38.30
CA VAL A 392 -33.68 3.20 38.33
C VAL A 392 -34.01 4.09 39.50
N ALA A 393 -34.81 5.14 39.25
CA ALA A 393 -35.23 6.09 40.24
C ALA A 393 -36.74 6.38 40.11
N LEU A 394 -37.43 6.53 41.26
CA LEU A 394 -38.78 7.05 41.35
C LEU A 394 -38.78 8.37 42.15
N TYR A 395 -39.30 9.41 41.54
CA TYR A 395 -39.47 10.70 42.15
C TYR A 395 -40.92 10.90 42.55
N ASP A 396 -41.12 11.30 43.79
CA ASP A 396 -42.43 11.69 44.34
C ASP A 396 -42.53 13.22 44.43
N PRO A 397 -43.33 13.86 43.57
CA PRO A 397 -43.43 15.32 43.53
C PRO A 397 -44.07 15.90 44.81
N SER A 398 -44.84 15.14 45.57
CA SER A 398 -45.53 15.62 46.76
C SER A 398 -44.57 15.98 47.91
N ASN A 399 -43.47 15.23 48.03
CA ASN A 399 -42.45 15.42 49.07
C ASN A 399 -41.04 15.66 48.52
N ARG A 400 -40.89 15.70 47.19
CA ARG A 400 -39.63 15.83 46.43
C ARG A 400 -38.60 14.76 46.77
N ALA A 401 -39.04 13.56 47.14
CA ALA A 401 -38.18 12.42 47.46
C ALA A 401 -37.81 11.69 46.15
N LEU A 402 -36.51 11.40 45.94
CA LEU A 402 -36.00 10.59 44.81
C LEU A 402 -35.51 9.23 45.38
N CYS A 403 -36.39 8.22 45.36
CA CYS A 403 -35.97 6.88 45.70
C CYS A 403 -35.21 6.24 44.52
N TRP A 404 -33.95 5.83 44.70
CA TRP A 404 -33.14 5.32 43.59
C TRP A 404 -32.22 4.20 44.02
N GLY A 405 -31.94 3.29 43.06
CA GLY A 405 -30.97 2.21 43.18
C GLY A 405 -30.19 2.06 41.90
N ARG A 406 -29.08 1.32 41.93
CA ARG A 406 -28.24 1.04 40.78
C ARG A 406 -27.77 -0.41 40.74
N ALA A 407 -27.52 -0.88 39.51
CA ALA A 407 -26.89 -2.17 39.22
C ALA A 407 -25.64 -1.89 38.36
N GLY A 408 -24.46 -1.85 38.98
CA GLY A 408 -23.20 -1.59 38.29
C GLY A 408 -23.02 -0.20 37.66
N HIS A 409 -24.11 0.57 37.49
CA HIS A 409 -24.16 1.84 36.79
C HIS A 409 -23.51 2.98 37.59
N MET A 410 -23.10 4.05 36.92
CA MET A 410 -22.56 5.24 37.58
C MET A 410 -23.63 5.96 38.43
N ALA A 411 -23.19 6.61 39.49
CA ALA A 411 -24.11 7.40 40.32
C ALA A 411 -24.51 8.69 39.58
N PRO A 412 -25.80 9.08 39.59
CA PRO A 412 -26.23 10.35 39.05
C PRO A 412 -25.51 11.50 39.71
N LEU A 413 -25.34 12.62 38.98
CA LEU A 413 -24.79 13.86 39.52
C LEU A 413 -25.94 14.79 39.98
N LEU A 414 -25.82 15.30 41.18
CA LEU A 414 -26.70 16.38 41.68
C LEU A 414 -25.93 17.68 41.61
N SER A 415 -26.52 18.66 40.93
CA SER A 415 -26.05 20.03 40.96
C SER A 415 -27.09 20.93 41.67
N ARG A 416 -26.61 21.60 42.71
CA ARG A 416 -27.43 22.45 43.61
C ARG A 416 -26.70 23.72 43.90
N ALA A 417 -27.30 24.87 43.56
CA ALA A 417 -26.78 26.19 43.87
C ALA A 417 -25.31 26.39 43.50
N GLY A 418 -24.89 25.93 42.32
CA GLY A 418 -23.51 26.03 41.82
C GLY A 418 -22.54 24.98 42.33
N ALA A 419 -22.98 24.02 43.12
CA ALA A 419 -22.15 22.89 43.58
C ALA A 419 -22.64 21.55 42.99
N THR A 420 -21.76 20.79 42.37
CA THR A 420 -22.08 19.51 41.74
C THR A 420 -21.30 18.37 42.40
N ALA A 421 -22.03 17.34 42.84
CA ALA A 421 -21.48 16.13 43.41
C ALA A 421 -22.27 14.88 42.97
N PRO A 422 -21.64 13.69 42.89
CA PRO A 422 -22.40 12.48 42.69
C PRO A 422 -23.26 12.22 43.95
N PHE A 423 -24.41 11.57 43.75
CA PHE A 423 -25.13 10.97 44.88
C PHE A 423 -24.29 9.92 45.62
N ASP A 424 -24.56 9.69 46.89
CA ASP A 424 -24.02 8.55 47.63
C ASP A 424 -24.31 7.25 46.86
N ARG A 425 -23.33 6.36 46.78
CA ARG A 425 -23.40 5.19 45.93
C ARG A 425 -23.98 3.99 46.71
N PRO A 426 -25.23 3.56 46.50
CA PRO A 426 -25.67 2.27 47.02
C PRO A 426 -24.89 1.16 46.29
N PRO A 427 -24.52 0.07 46.99
CA PRO A 427 -23.87 -1.07 46.36
C PRO A 427 -24.84 -1.77 45.39
N GLY A 428 -24.31 -2.42 44.37
CA GLY A 428 -25.08 -3.21 43.40
C GLY A 428 -24.19 -3.75 42.30
N LEU A 429 -24.19 -5.05 42.10
CA LEU A 429 -23.53 -5.71 40.97
C LEU A 429 -24.26 -5.38 39.69
N LEU A 430 -23.57 -5.47 38.57
CA LEU A 430 -24.19 -5.33 37.25
C LEU A 430 -25.27 -6.39 37.03
N LEU A 431 -26.27 -6.10 36.23
CA LEU A 431 -27.36 -7.01 35.91
C LEU A 431 -26.83 -8.22 35.14
N GLY A 432 -27.34 -9.40 35.48
CA GLY A 432 -26.98 -10.68 34.86
C GLY A 432 -25.69 -11.31 35.39
N ALA A 433 -24.94 -10.65 36.27
CA ALA A 433 -23.72 -11.21 36.85
C ALA A 433 -23.98 -12.26 37.92
N ASP A 434 -24.97 -12.01 38.76
CA ASP A 434 -25.41 -12.94 39.81
C ASP A 434 -26.90 -12.75 40.02
N VAL A 435 -27.69 -13.80 39.80
CA VAL A 435 -29.16 -13.80 39.83
C VAL A 435 -29.72 -13.45 41.19
N ASP A 436 -28.99 -13.73 42.26
CA ASP A 436 -29.40 -13.51 43.66
C ASP A 436 -28.97 -12.13 44.18
N SER A 437 -28.40 -11.28 43.34
CA SER A 437 -27.99 -9.93 43.72
C SER A 437 -29.14 -9.08 44.21
N VAL A 438 -28.90 -8.35 45.30
CA VAL A 438 -29.84 -7.40 45.93
C VAL A 438 -29.39 -5.97 45.62
N TYR A 439 -30.34 -5.08 45.36
CA TYR A 439 -30.11 -3.70 44.99
C TYR A 439 -30.67 -2.73 46.04
N PRO A 440 -29.85 -2.32 47.04
CA PRO A 440 -30.27 -1.33 48.02
C PRO A 440 -30.64 0.01 47.39
N VAL A 441 -31.55 0.74 47.98
CA VAL A 441 -32.01 2.03 47.53
C VAL A 441 -31.68 3.13 48.53
N LEU A 442 -31.48 4.36 48.01
CA LEU A 442 -31.34 5.58 48.79
C LEU A 442 -32.45 6.56 48.40
N THR A 443 -32.87 7.44 49.34
CA THR A 443 -33.98 8.34 49.11
C THR A 443 -33.63 9.78 49.52
N PRO A 444 -32.75 10.45 48.77
CA PRO A 444 -32.47 11.87 48.98
C PRO A 444 -33.71 12.74 48.69
N ARG A 445 -33.80 13.90 49.34
CA ARG A 445 -34.77 14.92 49.04
C ARG A 445 -34.18 15.99 48.12
N LEU A 446 -34.87 16.22 47.05
CA LEU A 446 -34.51 17.28 46.10
C LEU A 446 -35.13 18.61 46.52
N ARG A 447 -34.59 19.70 45.99
CA ARG A 447 -35.06 21.08 46.21
C ARG A 447 -35.45 21.68 44.87
N PRO A 448 -36.30 22.74 44.86
CA PRO A 448 -36.50 23.52 43.66
C PRO A 448 -35.18 23.91 43.02
N ASP A 449 -35.10 23.90 41.69
CA ASP A 449 -33.94 24.21 40.85
C ASP A 449 -32.77 23.24 40.97
N ASP A 450 -32.87 22.14 41.72
CA ASP A 450 -31.91 21.07 41.64
C ASP A 450 -31.89 20.49 40.23
N LEU A 451 -30.67 20.21 39.71
CA LEU A 451 -30.45 19.57 38.44
C LEU A 451 -29.81 18.20 38.70
N VAL A 452 -30.47 17.14 38.25
CA VAL A 452 -29.96 15.76 38.35
C VAL A 452 -29.62 15.24 36.96
N LEU A 453 -28.39 14.75 36.79
CA LEU A 453 -27.90 14.14 35.54
C LEU A 453 -27.67 12.65 35.74
N PHE A 454 -28.40 11.81 35.01
CA PHE A 454 -28.14 10.40 34.77
C PHE A 454 -27.37 10.30 33.45
N TYR A 455 -26.38 9.41 33.38
CA TYR A 455 -25.50 9.32 32.22
C TYR A 455 -24.84 7.96 32.10
N THR A 456 -24.57 7.51 30.86
CA THR A 456 -23.80 6.31 30.56
C THR A 456 -22.31 6.63 30.46
N ASP A 457 -21.47 5.61 30.45
CA ASP A 457 -20.00 5.72 30.46
C ASP A 457 -19.44 6.39 29.22
N GLY A 458 -20.10 6.28 28.07
CA GLY A 458 -19.73 7.02 26.87
C GLY A 458 -19.59 8.54 27.04
N LEU A 459 -20.21 9.13 28.09
CA LEU A 459 -20.00 10.53 28.45
C LEU A 459 -18.59 10.79 29.01
N VAL A 460 -17.98 9.82 29.67
CA VAL A 460 -16.73 9.95 30.45
C VAL A 460 -15.61 9.04 29.96
N GLU A 461 -15.90 8.00 29.19
CA GLU A 461 -14.93 7.11 28.57
C GLU A 461 -14.52 7.64 27.18
N ARG A 462 -13.49 8.48 27.14
CA ARG A 462 -12.87 9.02 25.93
C ARG A 462 -11.37 8.86 26.01
N ARG A 463 -10.66 9.16 24.91
CA ARG A 463 -9.18 9.15 24.84
C ARG A 463 -8.48 10.05 25.88
N ALA A 464 -9.21 10.89 26.60
CA ALA A 464 -8.71 11.66 27.74
C ALA A 464 -8.96 10.89 29.06
N PRO A 465 -8.19 11.14 30.14
CA PRO A 465 -8.46 10.53 31.43
C PRO A 465 -9.89 10.77 31.88
N ALA A 466 -10.61 9.71 32.24
CA ALA A 466 -12.03 9.78 32.63
C ALA A 466 -12.30 10.77 33.76
N ALA A 467 -11.36 10.96 34.67
CA ALA A 467 -11.44 11.95 35.75
C ALA A 467 -11.56 13.39 35.25
N ASP A 468 -10.80 13.76 34.21
CA ASP A 468 -10.79 15.11 33.66
C ASP A 468 -12.12 15.45 32.96
N LEU A 469 -12.74 14.44 32.30
CA LEU A 469 -14.02 14.60 31.63
C LEU A 469 -15.16 14.74 32.62
N LEU A 470 -15.18 13.91 33.65
CA LEU A 470 -16.17 14.02 34.71
C LEU A 470 -16.10 15.37 35.44
N ASP A 471 -14.90 15.90 35.68
CA ASP A 471 -14.70 17.21 36.29
C ASP A 471 -15.19 18.34 35.38
N ARG A 472 -15.02 18.23 34.06
CA ARG A 472 -15.62 19.18 33.11
C ARG A 472 -17.15 19.17 33.16
N VAL A 473 -17.75 17.96 33.16
CA VAL A 473 -19.20 17.81 33.29
C VAL A 473 -19.70 18.45 34.59
N ARG A 474 -19.02 18.17 35.71
CA ARG A 474 -19.33 18.77 37.03
C ARG A 474 -19.25 20.29 36.99
N GLN A 475 -18.18 20.86 36.40
CA GLN A 475 -18.01 22.30 36.28
C GLN A 475 -19.09 22.92 35.42
N THR A 476 -19.47 22.26 34.32
CA THR A 476 -20.56 22.69 33.43
C THR A 476 -21.89 22.75 34.22
N LEU A 477 -22.24 21.67 34.92
CA LEU A 477 -23.44 21.62 35.74
C LEU A 477 -23.45 22.71 36.85
N SER A 478 -22.30 22.87 37.53
CA SER A 478 -22.16 23.90 38.57
C SER A 478 -22.37 25.31 38.02
N THR A 479 -21.83 25.59 36.83
CA THR A 479 -22.00 26.90 36.18
C THR A 479 -23.47 27.17 35.81
N LEU A 480 -24.17 26.14 35.31
CA LEU A 480 -25.57 26.23 34.90
C LEU A 480 -26.53 26.44 36.08
N THR A 481 -26.21 25.92 37.27
CA THR A 481 -27.04 26.02 38.46
C THR A 481 -26.67 27.21 39.38
N ALA A 482 -25.65 27.98 39.05
CA ALA A 482 -25.21 29.15 39.78
C ALA A 482 -26.10 30.41 39.54
N GLY A 483 -26.94 30.40 38.50
CA GLY A 483 -27.79 31.52 38.12
C GLY A 483 -29.23 31.12 37.78
N PRO A 484 -30.16 32.09 37.59
CA PRO A 484 -31.55 31.80 37.19
C PRO A 484 -31.55 31.19 35.77
N GLY A 485 -32.25 30.06 35.60
CA GLY A 485 -32.07 29.23 34.41
C GLY A 485 -33.35 28.88 33.66
N GLU A 486 -33.97 29.81 32.90
CA GLU A 486 -35.10 29.45 32.02
C GLU A 486 -34.70 28.50 30.86
N GLU A 487 -33.42 28.39 30.49
CA GLU A 487 -32.95 27.52 29.40
C GLU A 487 -31.87 26.53 29.85
N THR A 488 -31.80 26.19 31.13
CA THR A 488 -30.72 25.37 31.72
C THR A 488 -30.57 24.02 31.03
N LEU A 489 -31.69 23.33 30.73
CA LEU A 489 -31.65 22.02 30.11
C LEU A 489 -31.22 22.07 28.64
N THR A 490 -31.70 23.03 27.88
CA THR A 490 -31.29 23.21 26.47
C THR A 490 -29.81 23.52 26.37
N ARG A 491 -29.31 24.43 27.21
CA ARG A 491 -27.88 24.77 27.30
C ARG A 491 -27.04 23.59 27.71
N LEU A 492 -27.52 22.75 28.65
CA LEU A 492 -26.82 21.53 29.06
C LEU A 492 -26.72 20.57 27.90
N ARG A 493 -27.80 20.32 27.17
CA ARG A 493 -27.78 19.45 26.00
C ARG A 493 -26.72 19.91 24.97
N ASP A 494 -26.72 21.21 24.64
CA ASP A 494 -25.80 21.75 23.64
C ASP A 494 -24.32 21.66 24.08
N LEU A 495 -24.07 21.81 25.38
CA LEU A 495 -22.74 21.64 25.97
C LEU A 495 -22.28 20.17 26.04
N LEU A 496 -23.22 19.23 26.16
CA LEU A 496 -22.95 17.79 26.18
C LEU A 496 -23.07 17.13 24.79
N ASN A 497 -23.40 17.89 23.75
CA ASN A 497 -23.60 17.40 22.39
C ASN A 497 -22.26 17.12 21.65
N HIS A 498 -21.43 16.30 22.25
CA HIS A 498 -20.18 15.82 21.64
C HIS A 498 -20.18 14.30 21.70
N PRO A 499 -20.32 13.60 20.55
CA PRO A 499 -20.31 12.14 20.52
C PRO A 499 -18.97 11.58 20.99
N SER A 500 -19.00 10.43 21.63
CA SER A 500 -17.80 9.64 21.91
C SER A 500 -17.31 8.96 20.63
N PRO A 501 -16.00 8.87 20.36
CA PRO A 501 -15.49 8.13 19.22
C PRO A 501 -15.71 6.61 19.34
N ASP A 502 -15.77 6.11 20.55
CA ASP A 502 -15.66 4.69 20.82
C ASP A 502 -16.95 4.04 21.38
N ASP A 503 -17.86 4.82 21.99
CA ASP A 503 -19.09 4.30 22.59
C ASP A 503 -20.26 5.27 22.48
N ASP A 504 -21.48 4.73 22.56
CA ASP A 504 -22.70 5.54 22.59
C ASP A 504 -22.78 6.33 23.90
N THR A 505 -23.49 7.42 23.86
CA THR A 505 -23.68 8.27 25.04
C THR A 505 -25.16 8.58 25.23
N CYS A 506 -25.71 8.16 26.34
CA CYS A 506 -27.05 8.52 26.77
C CYS A 506 -26.99 9.41 28.02
N THR A 507 -27.67 10.55 27.98
CA THR A 507 -27.84 11.41 29.14
C THR A 507 -29.31 11.78 29.32
N LEU A 508 -29.78 11.65 30.56
CA LEU A 508 -31.11 12.13 31.01
C LEU A 508 -30.88 13.15 32.12
N ALA A 509 -31.19 14.41 31.84
CA ALA A 509 -31.13 15.47 32.82
C ALA A 509 -32.53 15.87 33.24
N VAL A 510 -32.74 16.08 34.53
CA VAL A 510 -34.01 16.54 35.08
C VAL A 510 -33.78 17.74 36.01
N ARG A 511 -34.61 18.77 35.88
CA ARG A 511 -34.67 19.94 36.75
C ARG A 511 -35.92 19.87 37.59
N VAL A 512 -35.78 20.11 38.89
CA VAL A 512 -36.90 20.17 39.81
C VAL A 512 -37.60 21.52 39.69
N LEU A 513 -38.89 21.47 39.40
CA LEU A 513 -39.70 22.71 39.28
C LEU A 513 -40.04 23.26 40.68
N PRO A 514 -40.31 24.58 40.80
CA PRO A 514 -40.64 25.24 42.04
C PRO A 514 -41.83 24.65 42.83
#